data_747ff0236be99b59c7fe19ce786d72a9
#
_entry.id   747ff0236be99b59c7fe19ce786d72a9
#
_cell.length_a   1.000
_cell.length_b   1.000
_cell.length_c   1.000
_cell.angle_alpha   90.00
_cell.angle_beta   90.00
_cell.angle_gamma   90.00
#
_symmetry.space_group_name_H-M   'P 1'
#
loop_
_entity.id
_entity.type
_entity.pdbx_description
1 polymer ?
#
loop_
_entity_poly.entity_id
_entity_poly.type
_entity_poly.pdbx_seq_one_letter_code
_entity_poly.pdbx_strand_id
1 'polypeptide(L)'
;EGKVRQAVFETCWEGRMEEIEPDIYIDGAHNPEGIEAFIRSARSICGKRPAVLLFSVVKDKNFEQMIGMLAASGVFTHYIIVQMQTKRHLAGESIEELFAKYTSAPLTEFDESFDGYLYGKKLQEEIPDSVLFCTGSLYLAGEIKQKLQNGR
;
A
#
# COMPACT_ATOMS: atom_id res chain seq x y z
N GLU A 1 -29.36 4.45 6.93
CA GLU A 1 -28.13 5.06 7.36
C GLU A 1 -26.89 4.40 6.75
N GLY A 2 -26.79 3.10 6.83
CA GLY A 2 -25.68 2.42 6.20
C GLY A 2 -25.64 2.63 4.70
N LYS A 3 -26.78 2.68 4.09
CA LYS A 3 -26.85 2.88 2.65
C LYS A 3 -26.37 4.25 2.23
N VAL A 4 -26.73 5.26 2.99
CA VAL A 4 -26.32 6.62 2.66
C VAL A 4 -24.80 6.73 2.79
N ARG A 5 -24.27 6.21 3.88
CA ARG A 5 -22.82 6.26 4.08
C ARG A 5 -22.09 5.49 3.00
N GLN A 6 -22.62 4.33 2.63
CA GLN A 6 -21.99 3.50 1.62
C GLN A 6 -21.99 4.20 0.26
N ALA A 7 -23.09 4.84 -0.08
CA ALA A 7 -23.18 5.54 -1.36
C ALA A 7 -22.15 6.66 -1.45
N VAL A 8 -22.06 7.46 -0.39
CA VAL A 8 -21.07 8.54 -0.36
C VAL A 8 -19.67 7.96 -0.41
N PHE A 9 -19.46 6.90 0.34
CA PHE A 9 -18.18 6.22 0.39
C PHE A 9 -17.77 5.76 -1.00
N GLU A 10 -18.68 5.07 -1.69
CA GLU A 10 -18.36 4.53 -3.00
C GLU A 10 -18.07 5.62 -4.01
N THR A 11 -18.81 6.71 -3.94
CA THR A 11 -18.63 7.79 -4.88
C THR A 11 -17.32 8.52 -4.69
N CYS A 12 -16.96 8.78 -3.44
CA CYS A 12 -15.81 9.62 -3.13
C CYS A 12 -14.61 8.85 -2.60
N TRP A 13 -14.83 7.63 -2.12
CA TRP A 13 -13.83 6.96 -1.30
C TRP A 13 -13.54 5.55 -1.73
N GLU A 14 -13.99 5.17 -2.91
CA GLU A 14 -13.73 3.83 -3.39
C GLU A 14 -12.23 3.56 -3.35
N GLY A 15 -11.84 2.46 -2.70
CA GLY A 15 -10.44 2.13 -2.56
C GLY A 15 -9.73 2.88 -1.46
N ARG A 16 -10.46 3.66 -0.65
CA ARG A 16 -9.83 4.41 0.44
C ARG A 16 -10.01 3.66 1.76
N MET A 17 -8.92 3.13 2.26
CA MET A 17 -8.83 2.41 3.53
C MET A 17 -10.00 1.45 3.71
N GLU A 18 -10.15 0.57 2.76
CA GLU A 18 -11.20 -0.42 2.75
C GLU A 18 -10.64 -1.77 3.16
N GLU A 19 -11.25 -2.41 4.15
CA GLU A 19 -10.83 -3.74 4.55
C GLU A 19 -11.40 -4.76 3.56
N ILE A 20 -10.54 -5.39 2.76
CA ILE A 20 -10.98 -6.29 1.71
C ILE A 20 -10.91 -7.75 2.14
N GLU A 21 -10.10 -8.06 3.13
CA GLU A 21 -10.02 -9.36 3.77
C GLU A 21 -9.63 -9.09 5.21
N PRO A 22 -9.79 -10.07 6.11
CA PRO A 22 -9.48 -9.79 7.52
C PRO A 22 -8.08 -9.25 7.71
N ASP A 23 -7.98 -8.06 8.29
CA ASP A 23 -6.72 -7.36 8.55
C ASP A 23 -5.93 -7.03 7.29
N ILE A 24 -6.60 -6.91 6.15
CA ILE A 24 -5.98 -6.49 4.91
C ILE A 24 -6.77 -5.31 4.36
N TYR A 25 -6.08 -4.17 4.26
CA TYR A 25 -6.70 -2.91 3.86
C TYR A 25 -6.12 -2.41 2.55
N ILE A 26 -6.94 -1.72 1.79
CA ILE A 26 -6.52 -1.14 0.53
C ILE A 26 -6.92 0.32 0.51
N ASP A 27 -6.03 1.16 -0.03
CA ASP A 27 -6.25 2.60 -0.04
C ASP A 27 -5.72 3.16 -1.36
N GLY A 28 -6.47 4.05 -1.97
CA GLY A 28 -6.12 4.62 -3.25
C GLY A 28 -5.25 5.86 -3.21
N ALA A 29 -4.63 6.14 -2.07
CA ALA A 29 -3.77 7.31 -1.96
C ALA A 29 -2.66 7.27 -3.01
N HIS A 30 -2.42 8.41 -3.67
CA HIS A 30 -1.47 8.47 -4.76
C HIS A 30 -0.77 9.83 -4.86
N ASN A 31 -0.87 10.65 -3.83
CA ASN A 31 -0.13 11.91 -3.76
C ASN A 31 0.26 12.15 -2.30
N PRO A 32 1.14 13.13 -2.04
CA PRO A 32 1.63 13.31 -0.67
C PRO A 32 0.53 13.56 0.36
N GLU A 33 -0.49 14.32 0.02
CA GLU A 33 -1.58 14.57 0.95
C GLU A 33 -2.35 13.29 1.27
N GLY A 34 -2.61 12.48 0.24
CA GLY A 34 -3.28 11.21 0.43
C GLY A 34 -2.45 10.25 1.25
N ILE A 35 -1.14 10.23 1.01
CA ILE A 35 -0.24 9.36 1.77
C ILE A 35 -0.20 9.79 3.23
N GLU A 36 -0.21 11.09 3.49
CA GLU A 36 -0.23 11.55 4.87
C GLU A 36 -1.48 11.06 5.59
N ALA A 37 -2.62 11.20 4.95
CA ALA A 37 -3.88 10.71 5.52
C ALA A 37 -3.85 9.20 5.69
N PHE A 38 -3.29 8.49 4.71
CA PHE A 38 -3.16 7.05 4.77
C PHE A 38 -2.33 6.62 5.98
N ILE A 39 -1.20 7.29 6.20
CA ILE A 39 -0.33 6.94 7.32
C ILE A 39 -1.07 7.13 8.64
N ARG A 40 -1.81 8.22 8.78
CA ARG A 40 -2.57 8.45 10.00
C ARG A 40 -3.60 7.34 10.23
N SER A 41 -4.31 6.97 9.18
CA SER A 41 -5.31 5.91 9.30
C SER A 41 -4.68 4.56 9.60
N ALA A 42 -3.56 4.26 8.94
CA ALA A 42 -2.87 3.00 9.17
C ALA A 42 -2.39 2.90 10.60
N ARG A 43 -1.82 3.99 11.11
CA ARG A 43 -1.33 4.01 12.49
C ARG A 43 -2.47 3.79 13.48
N SER A 44 -3.63 4.39 13.19
CA SER A 44 -4.80 4.22 14.04
C SER A 44 -5.31 2.78 14.01
N ILE A 45 -5.29 2.17 12.84
CA ILE A 45 -5.80 0.81 12.68
C ILE A 45 -4.89 -0.22 13.32
N CYS A 46 -3.60 -0.15 13.04
CA CYS A 46 -2.69 -1.20 13.51
C CYS A 46 -2.20 -0.99 14.94
N GLY A 47 -2.18 0.26 15.41
CA GLY A 47 -1.68 0.50 16.75
C GLY A 47 -0.26 0.01 16.90
N LYS A 48 -0.05 -0.94 17.80
CA LYS A 48 1.27 -1.51 18.03
C LYS A 48 1.51 -2.80 17.27
N ARG A 49 0.53 -3.21 16.48
CA ARG A 49 0.65 -4.44 15.72
C ARG A 49 1.63 -4.26 14.56
N PRO A 50 2.34 -5.31 14.17
CA PRO A 50 3.20 -5.22 12.99
C PRO A 50 2.39 -4.88 11.75
N ALA A 51 2.95 -4.09 10.86
CA ALA A 51 2.24 -3.68 9.65
C ALA A 51 3.12 -3.91 8.44
N VAL A 52 2.56 -4.57 7.43
CA VAL A 52 3.21 -4.79 6.16
C VAL A 52 2.62 -3.81 5.16
N LEU A 53 3.47 -3.15 4.39
CA LEU A 53 3.02 -2.19 3.39
C LEU A 53 3.31 -2.69 1.99
N LEU A 54 2.26 -2.74 1.16
CA LEU A 54 2.40 -2.96 -0.27
C LEU A 54 2.21 -1.60 -0.94
N PHE A 55 3.25 -1.10 -1.58
CA PHE A 55 3.23 0.22 -2.18
C PHE A 55 3.48 0.13 -3.67
N SER A 56 2.55 0.67 -4.44
CA SER A 56 2.67 0.72 -5.88
C SER A 56 3.37 2.00 -6.27
N VAL A 57 4.51 1.87 -6.91
CA VAL A 57 5.27 3.03 -7.35
C VAL A 57 4.81 3.39 -8.76
N VAL A 58 4.29 4.61 -8.90
CA VAL A 58 3.94 5.15 -10.19
C VAL A 58 4.89 6.31 -10.43
N LYS A 59 5.52 6.32 -11.58
CA LYS A 59 6.46 7.39 -11.89
C LYS A 59 5.72 8.72 -11.91
N ASP A 60 6.06 9.56 -10.97
CA ASP A 60 5.34 10.78 -10.69
C ASP A 60 6.35 11.72 -10.06
N LYS A 61 6.11 13.01 -10.19
CA LYS A 61 7.06 13.98 -9.65
C LYS A 61 7.14 13.93 -8.12
N ASN A 62 6.17 13.32 -7.47
CA ASN A 62 6.13 13.28 -6.02
C ASN A 62 6.47 11.92 -5.41
N PHE A 63 6.94 10.97 -6.23
CA PHE A 63 7.11 9.61 -5.69
C PHE A 63 8.20 9.55 -4.63
N GLU A 64 9.26 10.34 -4.75
CA GLU A 64 10.31 10.33 -3.75
C GLU A 64 9.82 10.85 -2.42
N GLN A 65 8.99 11.89 -2.45
CA GLN A 65 8.42 12.44 -1.24
C GLN A 65 7.52 11.42 -0.56
N MET A 66 6.71 10.72 -1.34
CA MET A 66 5.81 9.71 -0.78
C MET A 66 6.60 8.58 -0.14
N ILE A 67 7.66 8.11 -0.80
CA ILE A 67 8.49 7.06 -0.25
C ILE A 67 9.11 7.52 1.07
N GLY A 68 9.61 8.75 1.10
CA GLY A 68 10.19 9.28 2.32
C GLY A 68 9.21 9.33 3.45
N MET A 69 7.99 9.76 3.17
CA MET A 69 6.94 9.82 4.18
C MET A 69 6.61 8.44 4.74
N LEU A 70 6.44 7.47 3.85
CA LEU A 70 6.09 6.12 4.27
C LEU A 70 7.22 5.48 5.08
N ALA A 71 8.44 5.58 4.57
CA ALA A 71 9.58 4.93 5.22
C ALA A 71 9.93 5.58 6.54
N ALA A 72 9.75 6.89 6.66
CA ALA A 72 10.07 7.59 7.89
C ALA A 72 8.96 7.54 8.92
N SER A 73 7.80 7.02 8.56
CA SER A 73 6.64 7.04 9.44
C SER A 73 6.80 6.19 10.69
N GLY A 74 7.61 5.14 10.61
CA GLY A 74 7.78 4.23 11.73
C GLY A 74 6.60 3.29 11.93
N VAL A 75 5.66 3.25 10.99
CA VAL A 75 4.48 2.41 11.11
C VAL A 75 4.72 1.00 10.58
N PHE A 76 5.48 0.89 9.49
CA PHE A 76 5.56 -0.36 8.76
C PHE A 76 6.83 -1.13 9.08
N THR A 77 6.70 -2.45 9.23
CA THR A 77 7.83 -3.31 9.55
C THR A 77 8.40 -4.02 8.33
N HIS A 78 7.62 -4.10 7.26
CA HIS A 78 8.02 -4.74 6.01
C HIS A 78 7.46 -3.95 4.85
N TYR A 79 8.22 -3.91 3.76
CA TYR A 79 7.79 -3.20 2.55
C TYR A 79 7.78 -4.13 1.36
N ILE A 80 6.71 -4.05 0.58
CA ILE A 80 6.58 -4.75 -0.69
C ILE A 80 6.35 -3.68 -1.74
N ILE A 81 7.22 -3.62 -2.74
CA ILE A 81 7.15 -2.57 -3.75
C ILE A 81 6.74 -3.19 -5.08
N VAL A 82 5.75 -2.59 -5.71
CA VAL A 82 5.28 -3.01 -7.02
C VAL A 82 5.52 -1.87 -7.98
N GLN A 83 6.26 -2.13 -9.06
CA GLN A 83 6.48 -1.11 -10.09
C GLN A 83 5.58 -1.42 -11.26
N MET A 84 4.37 -0.92 -11.17
CA MET A 84 3.37 -1.22 -12.17
C MET A 84 3.73 -0.60 -13.50
N GLN A 85 3.59 -1.41 -14.51
CA GLN A 85 3.66 -0.96 -15.88
C GLN A 85 4.95 -0.38 -16.34
N THR A 86 5.88 -0.15 -15.50
CA THR A 86 7.02 0.47 -16.04
C THR A 86 8.21 -0.34 -15.78
N LYS A 87 8.77 -0.71 -16.83
CA LYS A 87 10.11 -1.21 -16.82
C LYS A 87 11.08 -0.09 -16.90
N ARG A 88 10.62 1.13 -16.81
CA ARG A 88 11.54 2.24 -16.85
C ARG A 88 12.21 2.38 -15.54
N HIS A 89 13.48 2.44 -15.60
CA HIS A 89 14.25 2.78 -14.42
C HIS A 89 14.03 4.22 -14.11
N LEU A 90 13.84 4.52 -12.85
CA LEU A 90 13.82 5.88 -12.43
C LEU A 90 15.24 6.41 -12.54
N ALA A 91 15.37 7.58 -13.09
CA ALA A 91 16.69 8.19 -13.19
C ALA A 91 17.19 8.42 -11.79
N GLY A 92 18.45 8.04 -11.55
CA GLY A 92 19.05 8.27 -10.26
C GLY A 92 18.96 7.07 -9.36
N GLU A 93 18.52 7.28 -8.14
CA GLU A 93 18.52 6.25 -7.14
C GLU A 93 17.46 5.20 -7.39
N SER A 94 17.75 3.96 -7.00
CA SER A 94 16.76 2.90 -7.06
C SER A 94 15.76 3.10 -5.93
N ILE A 95 14.63 2.41 -6.07
CA ILE A 95 13.60 2.46 -5.03
C ILE A 95 14.16 1.93 -3.70
N GLU A 96 14.98 0.87 -3.77
CA GLU A 96 15.59 0.34 -2.57
C GLU A 96 16.46 1.36 -1.88
N GLU A 97 17.23 2.10 -2.65
CA GLU A 97 18.11 3.12 -2.08
C GLU A 97 17.31 4.23 -1.42
N LEU A 98 16.19 4.60 -2.05
CA LEU A 98 15.33 5.63 -1.45
C LEU A 98 14.77 5.19 -0.11
N PHE A 99 14.27 3.96 -0.04
CA PHE A 99 13.77 3.45 1.23
C PHE A 99 14.87 3.33 2.27
N ALA A 100 16.07 2.92 1.84
CA ALA A 100 17.18 2.71 2.77
C ALA A 100 17.61 4.00 3.46
N LYS A 101 17.30 5.16 2.87
CA LYS A 101 17.61 6.42 3.52
C LYS A 101 16.83 6.63 4.81
N TYR A 102 15.68 5.98 4.95
CA TYR A 102 14.78 6.25 6.05
C TYR A 102 14.48 5.04 6.91
N THR A 103 14.73 3.85 6.44
CA THR A 103 14.38 2.66 7.20
C THR A 103 15.31 1.51 6.84
N SER A 104 15.50 0.59 7.79
CA SER A 104 16.25 -0.64 7.53
C SER A 104 15.31 -1.84 7.44
N ALA A 105 14.01 -1.62 7.35
CA ALA A 105 13.05 -2.69 7.27
C ALA A 105 13.23 -3.47 5.97
N PRO A 106 12.90 -4.77 5.98
CA PRO A 106 13.00 -5.60 4.77
C PRO A 106 12.13 -5.06 3.64
N LEU A 107 12.63 -5.17 2.44
CA LEU A 107 11.93 -4.69 1.25
C LEU A 107 12.05 -5.72 0.14
N THR A 108 10.93 -6.04 -0.50
CA THR A 108 10.87 -6.98 -1.61
C THR A 108 10.14 -6.32 -2.76
N GLU A 109 10.64 -6.55 -3.98
CA GLU A 109 10.05 -5.92 -5.17
C GLU A 109 9.40 -6.95 -6.06
N PHE A 110 8.30 -6.55 -6.68
CA PHE A 110 7.56 -7.37 -7.63
C PHE A 110 7.20 -6.53 -8.84
N ASP A 111 7.08 -7.21 -9.99
CA ASP A 111 6.64 -6.54 -11.22
C ASP A 111 5.13 -6.52 -11.35
N GLU A 112 4.44 -7.48 -10.73
CA GLU A 112 3.00 -7.61 -10.84
C GLU A 112 2.33 -7.33 -9.52
N SER A 113 1.25 -6.55 -9.57
CA SER A 113 0.53 -6.16 -8.36
C SER A 113 0.04 -7.37 -7.58
N PHE A 114 -0.55 -8.32 -8.27
CA PHE A 114 -1.18 -9.43 -7.55
C PHE A 114 -0.14 -10.37 -6.96
N ASP A 115 1.02 -10.50 -7.60
CA ASP A 115 2.10 -11.29 -7.01
C ASP A 115 2.56 -10.66 -5.72
N GLY A 116 2.69 -9.33 -5.71
CA GLY A 116 3.05 -8.63 -4.49
C GLY A 116 2.00 -8.79 -3.42
N TYR A 117 0.74 -8.75 -3.83
CA TYR A 117 -0.36 -8.91 -2.89
C TYR A 117 -0.35 -10.30 -2.25
N LEU A 118 -0.13 -11.33 -3.05
CA LEU A 118 -0.09 -12.69 -2.51
C LEU A 118 1.08 -12.85 -1.55
N TYR A 119 2.22 -12.26 -1.88
CA TYR A 119 3.36 -12.30 -0.98
C TYR A 119 3.05 -11.56 0.32
N GLY A 120 2.38 -10.41 0.22
CA GLY A 120 1.99 -9.66 1.40
C GLY A 120 1.03 -10.43 2.27
N LYS A 121 0.09 -11.13 1.64
CA LYS A 121 -0.86 -11.95 2.37
C LYS A 121 -0.15 -13.08 3.09
N LYS A 122 0.86 -13.67 2.44
CA LYS A 122 1.64 -14.72 3.06
C LYS A 122 2.38 -14.18 4.28
N LEU A 123 3.01 -13.01 4.15
CA LEU A 123 3.67 -12.39 5.29
C LEU A 123 2.70 -12.10 6.42
N GLN A 124 1.53 -11.60 6.06
CA GLN A 124 0.51 -11.28 7.05
C GLN A 124 0.09 -12.52 7.84
N GLU A 125 0.03 -13.67 7.16
CA GLU A 125 -0.31 -14.91 7.82
C GLU A 125 0.85 -15.44 8.68
N GLU A 126 2.08 -15.20 8.24
CA GLU A 126 3.26 -15.69 8.95
C GLU A 126 3.64 -14.82 10.14
N ILE A 127 3.38 -13.53 10.07
CA ILE A 127 3.72 -12.62 11.14
C ILE A 127 2.49 -12.47 12.05
N PRO A 128 2.57 -12.97 13.30
CA PRO A 128 1.39 -12.96 14.17
C PRO A 128 0.85 -11.56 14.38
N ASP A 129 -0.48 -11.45 14.31
CA ASP A 129 -1.20 -10.22 14.62
C ASP A 129 -0.85 -9.06 13.70
N SER A 130 -0.34 -9.34 12.51
CA SER A 130 0.05 -8.28 11.59
C SER A 130 -1.12 -7.82 10.71
N VAL A 131 -0.95 -6.62 10.17
CA VAL A 131 -1.94 -6.01 9.27
C VAL A 131 -1.24 -5.71 7.96
N LEU A 132 -1.92 -5.97 6.85
CA LEU A 132 -1.39 -5.64 5.53
C LEU A 132 -2.12 -4.44 4.98
N PHE A 133 -1.36 -3.44 4.55
CA PHE A 133 -1.90 -2.24 3.91
C PHE A 133 -1.38 -2.17 2.48
N CYS A 134 -2.28 -1.82 1.55
CA CYS A 134 -1.92 -1.67 0.14
C CYS A 134 -2.29 -0.28 -0.32
N THR A 135 -1.34 0.44 -0.90
CA THR A 135 -1.60 1.79 -1.35
C THR A 135 -0.66 2.20 -2.47
N GLY A 136 -0.82 3.41 -2.98
CA GLY A 136 0.07 3.98 -3.96
C GLY A 136 -0.62 4.38 -5.24
N SER A 137 -1.71 3.73 -5.60
CA SER A 137 -2.43 4.11 -6.80
C SER A 137 -3.81 3.49 -6.80
N LEU A 138 -4.71 4.14 -7.54
CA LEU A 138 -6.04 3.58 -7.75
C LEU A 138 -5.98 2.32 -8.62
N TYR A 139 -4.97 2.23 -9.47
CA TYR A 139 -4.78 1.03 -10.28
C TYR A 139 -4.53 -0.19 -9.42
N LEU A 140 -3.67 -0.05 -8.43
CA LEU A 140 -3.37 -1.15 -7.54
C LEU A 140 -4.65 -1.63 -6.85
N ALA A 141 -5.40 -0.68 -6.31
CA ALA A 141 -6.63 -1.01 -5.61
C ALA A 141 -7.60 -1.74 -6.52
N GLY A 142 -7.79 -1.21 -7.71
CA GLY A 142 -8.72 -1.81 -8.65
C GLY A 142 -8.29 -3.19 -9.11
N GLU A 143 -7.00 -3.35 -9.38
CA GLU A 143 -6.49 -4.63 -9.84
C GLU A 143 -6.65 -5.73 -8.81
N ILE A 144 -6.32 -5.40 -7.57
CA ILE A 144 -6.41 -6.41 -6.51
C ILE A 144 -7.88 -6.81 -6.31
N LYS A 145 -8.77 -5.83 -6.25
CA LYS A 145 -10.18 -6.13 -6.04
C LYS A 145 -10.75 -6.96 -7.19
N GLN A 146 -10.38 -6.61 -8.42
CA GLN A 146 -10.87 -7.35 -9.56
C GLN A 146 -10.39 -8.80 -9.55
N LYS A 147 -9.12 -8.99 -9.25
CA LYS A 147 -8.57 -10.34 -9.21
C LYS A 147 -9.18 -11.19 -8.11
N LEU A 148 -9.47 -10.57 -6.97
CA LEU A 148 -10.12 -11.30 -5.90
C LEU A 148 -11.52 -11.73 -6.29
N GLN A 149 -12.25 -10.88 -7.00
CA GLN A 149 -13.58 -11.24 -7.47
C GLN A 149 -13.51 -12.35 -8.49
N ASN A 150 -12.58 -12.26 -9.44
CA ASN A 150 -12.48 -13.23 -10.51
C ASN A 150 -11.93 -14.56 -10.05
N GLY A 151 -11.13 -14.56 -9.00
CA GLY A 151 -10.53 -15.78 -8.51
C GLY A 151 -11.44 -16.60 -7.63
N ARG A 152 -12.64 -16.10 -7.39
CA ARG A 152 -13.61 -16.81 -6.59
C ARG A 152 -14.62 -17.48 -7.48
#